data_eb15e68362cef3a0a0b5547a35521f23
#
_entry.id   eb15e68362cef3a0a0b5547a35521f23
#
_cell.length_a   1.000
_cell.length_b   1.000
_cell.length_c   1.000
_cell.angle_alpha   90.00
_cell.angle_beta   90.00
_cell.angle_gamma   90.00
#
_symmetry.space_group_name_H-M   'P 1'
#
loop_
_entity.id
_entity.type
_entity.pdbx_description
1 polymer ?
#
loop_
_entity_poly.entity_id
_entity_poly.type
_entity_poly.pdbx_seq_one_letter_code
_entity_poly.pdbx_strand_id
1 'polypeptide(L)'
;MLAKRIVPCLDIKDGKTVKGINFVNFRDAGDPVELGAQYSREGADELVYLDITASHEGRKTFTELVKKVAANISIPFTVGGGINELKDVDRLLSAGADKVSINSAALRNPELIEEIAKNFGSQVCVVAIDANFETGDWICYLNGGRIP
;
A
#
# COMPACT_ATOMS: atom_id res chain seq x y z
N MET A 1 -13.86 -22.68 10.52
CA MET A 1 -14.46 -21.52 9.80
C MET A 1 -13.40 -20.41 9.73
N LEU A 2 -13.11 -19.90 8.57
CA LEU A 2 -12.21 -18.76 8.45
C LEU A 2 -12.93 -17.47 8.89
N ALA A 3 -12.40 -16.78 9.88
CA ALA A 3 -12.92 -15.49 10.30
C ALA A 3 -12.60 -14.41 9.22
N LYS A 4 -13.49 -13.47 9.04
CA LYS A 4 -13.24 -12.29 8.21
C LYS A 4 -12.29 -11.35 8.98
N ARG A 5 -11.34 -10.73 8.26
CA ARG A 5 -10.42 -9.75 8.81
C ARG A 5 -10.91 -8.34 8.52
N ILE A 6 -10.68 -7.46 9.48
CA ILE A 6 -10.90 -6.02 9.32
C ILE A 6 -9.55 -5.38 9.04
N VAL A 7 -9.40 -4.81 7.84
CA VAL A 7 -8.14 -4.26 7.34
C VAL A 7 -8.36 -2.81 6.91
N PRO A 8 -8.20 -1.82 7.81
CA PRO A 8 -8.23 -0.41 7.44
C PRO A 8 -7.15 -0.06 6.43
N CYS A 9 -7.51 0.75 5.43
CA CYS A 9 -6.61 1.23 4.39
C CYS A 9 -6.51 2.76 4.49
N LEU A 10 -5.29 3.29 4.58
CA LEU A 10 -4.97 4.70 4.72
C LEU A 10 -4.22 5.20 3.49
N ASP A 11 -4.78 6.20 2.81
CA ASP A 11 -4.09 6.91 1.74
C ASP A 11 -3.14 7.95 2.34
N ILE A 12 -1.88 7.90 1.94
CA ILE A 12 -0.82 8.77 2.43
C ILE A 12 -0.36 9.71 1.32
N LYS A 13 -0.39 10.99 1.61
CA LYS A 13 0.17 12.03 0.74
C LYS A 13 1.08 12.95 1.55
N ASP A 14 2.33 13.08 1.09
CA ASP A 14 3.33 13.94 1.74
C ASP A 14 3.48 13.66 3.25
N GLY A 15 3.40 12.38 3.64
CA GLY A 15 3.55 11.91 5.03
C GLY A 15 2.32 12.08 5.92
N LYS A 16 1.17 12.48 5.37
CA LYS A 16 -0.10 12.65 6.09
C LYS A 16 -1.17 11.72 5.56
N THR A 17 -2.06 11.28 6.45
CA THR A 17 -3.27 10.59 6.00
C THR A 17 -4.21 11.58 5.36
N VAL A 18 -4.72 11.22 4.19
CA VAL A 18 -5.64 12.06 3.44
C VAL A 18 -6.91 11.30 3.07
N LYS A 19 -7.99 12.05 2.92
CA LYS A 19 -9.26 11.55 2.39
C LYS A 19 -9.69 12.44 1.22
N GLY A 20 -9.98 11.82 0.10
CA GLY A 20 -10.46 12.50 -1.09
C GLY A 20 -11.52 11.70 -1.82
N ILE A 21 -12.27 12.34 -2.70
CA ILE A 21 -13.19 11.68 -3.62
C ILE A 21 -12.49 11.62 -4.98
N ASN A 22 -12.36 10.42 -5.56
CA ASN A 22 -11.68 10.19 -6.85
C ASN A 22 -10.27 10.80 -6.93
N PHE A 23 -9.50 10.74 -5.83
CA PHE A 23 -8.14 11.29 -5.72
C PHE A 23 -8.04 12.80 -6.01
N VAL A 24 -9.10 13.55 -5.73
CA VAL A 24 -9.12 15.03 -5.81
C VAL A 24 -9.65 15.64 -4.51
N ASN A 25 -9.33 16.92 -4.27
CA ASN A 25 -9.77 17.67 -3.09
C ASN A 25 -9.43 16.97 -1.77
N PHE A 26 -8.19 16.52 -1.63
CA PHE A 26 -7.71 15.85 -0.42
C PHE A 26 -7.88 16.73 0.82
N ARG A 27 -8.43 16.15 1.88
CA ARG A 27 -8.46 16.71 3.22
C ARG A 27 -7.50 15.94 4.11
N ASP A 28 -6.83 16.63 5.01
CA ASP A 28 -6.06 16.02 6.09
C ASP A 28 -7.01 15.20 6.98
N ALA A 29 -6.71 13.92 7.16
CA ALA A 29 -7.50 13.01 7.98
C ALA A 29 -6.77 12.61 9.28
N GLY A 30 -5.59 13.17 9.55
CA GLY A 30 -4.82 12.98 10.77
C GLY A 30 -3.43 12.36 10.56
N ASP A 31 -2.72 12.22 11.66
CA ASP A 31 -1.40 11.60 11.68
C ASP A 31 -1.50 10.10 11.42
N PRO A 32 -0.79 9.55 10.42
CA PRO A 32 -0.89 8.14 10.05
C PRO A 32 -0.38 7.18 11.13
N VAL A 33 0.57 7.59 11.96
CA VAL A 33 1.09 6.76 13.07
C VAL A 33 0.05 6.67 14.18
N GLU A 34 -0.54 7.80 14.57
CA GLU A 34 -1.58 7.86 15.60
C GLU A 34 -2.83 7.08 15.17
N LEU A 35 -3.28 7.26 13.93
CA LEU A 35 -4.41 6.52 13.36
C LEU A 35 -4.15 5.01 13.33
N GLY A 36 -2.96 4.58 12.90
CA GLY A 36 -2.59 3.18 12.89
C GLY A 36 -2.58 2.58 14.30
N ALA A 37 -2.01 3.29 15.28
CA ALA A 37 -2.02 2.87 16.67
C ALA A 37 -3.45 2.80 17.25
N GLN A 38 -4.31 3.72 16.85
CA GLN A 38 -5.72 3.71 17.24
C GLN A 38 -6.44 2.49 16.68
N TYR A 39 -6.36 2.23 15.36
CA TYR A 39 -6.97 1.05 14.75
C TYR A 39 -6.46 -0.26 15.33
N SER A 40 -5.15 -0.33 15.62
CA SER A 40 -4.56 -1.50 16.29
C SER A 40 -5.19 -1.75 17.66
N ARG A 41 -5.38 -0.69 18.48
CA ARG A 41 -6.04 -0.80 19.79
C ARG A 41 -7.54 -1.13 19.69
N GLU A 42 -8.21 -0.67 18.64
CA GLU A 42 -9.64 -0.92 18.39
C GLU A 42 -9.91 -2.32 17.80
N GLY A 43 -8.87 -3.12 17.54
CA GLY A 43 -9.00 -4.52 17.14
C GLY A 43 -8.99 -4.75 15.64
N ALA A 44 -8.39 -3.86 14.85
CA ALA A 44 -8.08 -4.15 13.46
C ALA A 44 -7.11 -5.33 13.37
N ASP A 45 -7.29 -6.21 12.37
CA ASP A 45 -6.47 -7.40 12.19
C ASP A 45 -5.15 -7.09 11.46
N GLU A 46 -5.20 -6.19 10.49
CA GLU A 46 -4.05 -5.70 9.71
C GLU A 46 -4.30 -4.24 9.32
N LEU A 47 -3.25 -3.56 8.83
CA LEU A 47 -3.35 -2.22 8.24
C LEU A 47 -2.77 -2.19 6.84
N VAL A 48 -3.25 -1.26 6.02
CA VAL A 48 -2.68 -0.96 4.70
C VAL A 48 -2.38 0.55 4.63
N TYR A 49 -1.19 0.90 4.20
CA TYR A 49 -0.77 2.27 3.91
C TYR A 49 -0.43 2.39 2.42
N LEU A 50 -1.11 3.26 1.72
CA LEU A 50 -0.90 3.51 0.29
C LEU A 50 -0.30 4.89 0.07
N ASP A 51 0.96 4.94 -0.37
CA ASP A 51 1.59 6.19 -0.79
C ASP A 51 1.03 6.63 -2.15
N ILE A 52 0.26 7.69 -2.14
CA ILE A 52 -0.28 8.32 -3.35
C ILE A 52 0.53 9.55 -3.78
N THR A 53 1.71 9.75 -3.19
CA THR A 53 2.62 10.85 -3.51
C THR A 53 3.37 10.54 -4.80
N ALA A 54 3.33 11.45 -5.77
CA ALA A 54 3.92 11.23 -7.10
C ALA A 54 5.43 11.56 -7.17
N SER A 55 6.07 12.08 -6.09
CA SER A 55 7.44 12.62 -6.14
C SER A 55 8.50 11.69 -5.57
N HIS A 56 9.76 11.86 -6.01
CA HIS A 56 10.92 11.13 -5.50
C HIS A 56 11.21 11.48 -4.01
N GLU A 57 11.00 12.70 -3.58
CA GLU A 57 11.12 13.11 -2.17
C GLU A 57 10.06 12.45 -1.29
N GLY A 58 8.84 12.27 -1.81
CA GLY A 58 7.77 11.57 -1.13
C GLY A 58 8.15 10.14 -0.75
N ARG A 59 8.89 9.43 -1.58
CA ARG A 59 9.37 8.06 -1.27
C ARG A 59 10.27 7.98 -0.04
N LYS A 60 11.15 8.96 0.16
CA LYS A 60 12.00 9.02 1.36
C LYS A 60 11.14 9.32 2.59
N THR A 61 10.26 10.28 2.51
CA THR A 61 9.31 10.63 3.57
C THR A 61 8.43 9.44 3.94
N PHE A 62 7.95 8.70 2.94
CA PHE A 62 7.14 7.50 3.17
C PHE A 62 7.93 6.38 3.85
N THR A 63 9.19 6.15 3.48
CA THR A 63 10.05 5.16 4.14
C THR A 63 10.28 5.49 5.61
N GLU A 64 10.49 6.76 5.95
CA GLU A 64 10.61 7.19 7.34
C GLU A 64 9.29 7.05 8.11
N LEU A 65 8.16 7.27 7.45
CA LEU A 65 6.84 7.00 8.01
C LEU A 65 6.67 5.51 8.33
N VAL A 66 7.04 4.62 7.40
CA VAL A 66 6.97 3.16 7.60
C VAL A 66 7.74 2.73 8.85
N LYS A 67 8.94 3.26 9.08
CA LYS A 67 9.72 3.00 10.31
C LYS A 67 8.97 3.44 11.58
N LYS A 68 8.34 4.61 11.55
CA LYS A 68 7.57 5.13 12.69
C LYS A 68 6.33 4.26 12.95
N VAL A 69 5.63 3.87 11.91
CA VAL A 69 4.47 2.96 12.02
C VAL A 69 4.91 1.63 12.64
N ALA A 70 5.96 0.99 12.11
CA ALA A 70 6.49 -0.27 12.62
C ALA A 70 6.86 -0.22 14.12
N ALA A 71 7.33 0.92 14.59
CA ALA A 71 7.68 1.11 16.01
C ALA A 71 6.46 1.33 16.93
N ASN A 72 5.28 1.62 16.39
CA ASN A 72 4.11 2.05 17.18
C ASN A 72 2.89 1.14 17.08
N ILE A 73 2.90 0.15 16.19
CA ILE A 73 1.80 -0.82 16.03
C ILE A 73 2.27 -2.24 16.31
N SER A 74 1.35 -3.12 16.71
CA SER A 74 1.63 -4.54 17.00
C SER A 74 0.94 -5.52 16.06
N ILE A 75 0.18 -5.01 15.09
CA ILE A 75 -0.48 -5.81 14.06
C ILE A 75 0.28 -5.73 12.74
N PRO A 76 0.16 -6.75 11.86
CA PRO A 76 0.82 -6.70 10.55
C PRO A 76 0.33 -5.54 9.70
N PHE A 77 1.21 -4.99 8.88
CA PHE A 77 0.81 -3.97 7.92
C PHE A 77 1.46 -4.12 6.55
N THR A 78 0.70 -3.74 5.56
CA THR A 78 1.07 -3.73 4.15
C THR A 78 1.32 -2.29 3.71
N VAL A 79 2.34 -2.08 2.91
CA VAL A 79 2.61 -0.78 2.28
C VAL A 79 2.56 -0.90 0.76
N GLY A 80 2.01 0.11 0.11
CA GLY A 80 1.89 0.18 -1.34
C GLY A 80 2.08 1.58 -1.87
N GLY A 81 2.11 1.70 -3.20
CA GLY A 81 2.33 2.96 -3.91
C GLY A 81 3.79 3.17 -4.31
N GLY A 82 4.00 3.46 -5.59
CA GLY A 82 5.32 3.79 -6.15
C GLY A 82 6.37 2.69 -6.14
N ILE A 83 6.00 1.43 -5.92
CA ILE A 83 6.90 0.27 -5.96
C ILE A 83 7.03 -0.20 -7.40
N ASN A 84 8.25 -0.18 -7.94
CA ASN A 84 8.53 -0.54 -9.32
C ASN A 84 9.61 -1.61 -9.49
N GLU A 85 10.44 -1.85 -8.48
CA GLU A 85 11.57 -2.77 -8.53
C GLU A 85 11.84 -3.44 -7.17
N LEU A 86 12.60 -4.53 -7.16
CA LEU A 86 12.97 -5.26 -5.93
C LEU A 86 13.62 -4.38 -4.86
N LYS A 87 14.38 -3.38 -5.28
CA LYS A 87 15.03 -2.44 -4.38
C LYS A 87 14.04 -1.58 -3.57
N ASP A 88 12.90 -1.25 -4.18
CA ASP A 88 11.82 -0.57 -3.45
C ASP A 88 11.22 -1.49 -2.39
N VAL A 89 11.03 -2.77 -2.74
CA VAL A 89 10.53 -3.80 -1.83
C VAL A 89 11.47 -3.98 -0.65
N ASP A 90 12.76 -4.21 -0.91
CA ASP A 90 13.79 -4.39 0.12
C ASP A 90 13.82 -3.20 1.09
N ARG A 91 13.79 -1.99 0.56
CA ARG A 91 13.75 -0.75 1.36
C ARG A 91 12.57 -0.70 2.32
N LEU A 92 11.36 -1.05 1.86
CA LEU A 92 10.14 -0.98 2.65
C LEU A 92 10.07 -2.11 3.70
N LEU A 93 10.49 -3.32 3.34
CA LEU A 93 10.59 -4.43 4.30
C LEU A 93 11.66 -4.15 5.35
N SER A 94 12.82 -3.61 4.96
CA SER A 94 13.87 -3.18 5.89
C SER A 94 13.42 -2.04 6.81
N ALA A 95 12.45 -1.23 6.38
CA ALA A 95 11.83 -0.20 7.22
C ALA A 95 10.80 -0.76 8.22
N GLY A 96 10.42 -2.04 8.10
CA GLY A 96 9.56 -2.74 9.04
C GLY A 96 8.17 -3.11 8.51
N ALA A 97 7.88 -2.91 7.22
CA ALA A 97 6.64 -3.41 6.61
C ALA A 97 6.64 -4.95 6.57
N ASP A 98 5.49 -5.57 6.78
CA ASP A 98 5.33 -7.03 6.69
C ASP A 98 5.06 -7.49 5.25
N LYS A 99 4.36 -6.66 4.47
CA LYS A 99 3.98 -6.94 3.09
C LYS A 99 4.08 -5.68 2.24
N VAL A 100 4.23 -5.89 0.95
CA VAL A 100 4.15 -4.82 -0.06
C VAL A 100 3.00 -5.05 -1.02
N SER A 101 2.34 -3.97 -1.44
CA SER A 101 1.27 -4.01 -2.43
C SER A 101 1.73 -3.36 -3.73
N ILE A 102 1.64 -4.10 -4.83
CA ILE A 102 1.95 -3.63 -6.18
C ILE A 102 0.70 -3.67 -7.06
N ASN A 103 0.55 -2.69 -7.93
CA ASN A 103 -0.55 -2.59 -8.90
C ASN A 103 0.03 -2.37 -10.30
N SER A 104 0.24 -1.12 -10.70
CA SER A 104 0.69 -0.77 -12.04
C SER A 104 2.02 -1.42 -12.44
N ALA A 105 2.92 -1.64 -11.48
CA ALA A 105 4.18 -2.33 -11.73
C ALA A 105 3.95 -3.79 -12.15
N ALA A 106 3.00 -4.48 -11.51
CA ALA A 106 2.64 -5.86 -11.85
C ALA A 106 2.01 -5.97 -13.24
N LEU A 107 1.23 -4.98 -13.67
CA LEU A 107 0.65 -4.95 -15.01
C LEU A 107 1.71 -4.65 -16.11
N ARG A 108 2.68 -3.79 -15.81
CA ARG A 108 3.78 -3.46 -16.75
C ARG A 108 4.84 -4.55 -16.83
N ASN A 109 5.15 -5.18 -15.72
CA ASN A 109 6.14 -6.22 -15.59
C ASN A 109 5.64 -7.32 -14.63
N PRO A 110 4.88 -8.31 -15.13
CA PRO A 110 4.37 -9.42 -14.30
C PRO A 110 5.47 -10.25 -13.63
N GLU A 111 6.68 -10.30 -14.21
CA GLU A 111 7.82 -11.01 -13.66
C GLU A 111 8.23 -10.48 -12.27
N LEU A 112 7.95 -9.21 -11.99
CA LEU A 112 8.22 -8.62 -10.68
C LEU A 112 7.51 -9.38 -9.53
N ILE A 113 6.33 -9.94 -9.78
CA ILE A 113 5.59 -10.75 -8.80
C ILE A 113 6.42 -11.98 -8.42
N GLU A 114 6.95 -12.68 -9.43
CA GLU A 114 7.78 -13.87 -9.24
C GLU A 114 9.11 -13.52 -8.56
N GLU A 115 9.73 -12.43 -8.96
CA GLU A 115 10.98 -11.94 -8.35
C GLU A 115 10.80 -11.61 -6.87
N ILE A 116 9.71 -10.92 -6.50
CA ILE A 116 9.38 -10.64 -5.09
C ILE A 116 9.18 -11.95 -4.33
N ALA A 117 8.40 -12.87 -4.89
CA ALA A 117 8.11 -14.15 -4.25
C ALA A 117 9.38 -15.01 -4.05
N LYS A 118 10.31 -15.00 -4.99
CA LYS A 118 11.59 -15.73 -4.90
C LYS A 118 12.54 -15.14 -3.87
N ASN A 119 12.60 -13.81 -3.77
CA ASN A 119 13.58 -13.13 -2.90
C ASN A 119 13.08 -12.97 -1.46
N PHE A 120 11.79 -12.76 -1.26
CA PHE A 120 11.20 -12.39 0.04
C PHE A 120 10.11 -13.35 0.52
N GLY A 121 9.65 -14.25 -0.34
CA GLY A 121 8.53 -15.15 -0.07
C GLY A 121 7.21 -14.64 -0.64
N SER A 122 6.36 -15.56 -1.10
CA SER A 122 5.08 -15.23 -1.74
C SER A 122 4.11 -14.49 -0.81
N GLN A 123 4.20 -14.72 0.51
CA GLN A 123 3.37 -14.07 1.53
C GLN A 123 3.62 -12.56 1.66
N VAL A 124 4.75 -12.07 1.13
CA VAL A 124 5.14 -10.64 1.16
C VAL A 124 4.45 -9.84 0.06
N CYS A 125 4.14 -10.47 -1.07
CA CYS A 125 3.59 -9.81 -2.25
C CYS A 125 2.07 -9.81 -2.25
N VAL A 126 1.48 -8.62 -2.22
CA VAL A 126 0.05 -8.39 -2.45
C VAL A 126 -0.12 -7.72 -3.80
N VAL A 127 -0.92 -8.31 -4.69
CA VAL A 127 -1.27 -7.70 -5.97
C VAL A 127 -2.61 -6.98 -5.83
N ALA A 128 -2.60 -5.66 -5.97
CA ALA A 128 -3.80 -4.85 -6.05
C ALA A 128 -4.25 -4.73 -7.51
N ILE A 129 -5.53 -4.96 -7.77
CA ILE A 129 -6.09 -4.96 -9.13
C ILE A 129 -7.24 -3.98 -9.17
N ASP A 130 -7.06 -2.90 -9.91
CA ASP A 130 -8.16 -2.01 -10.30
C ASP A 130 -8.80 -2.58 -11.57
N ALA A 131 -10.06 -2.97 -11.52
CA ALA A 131 -10.76 -3.55 -12.65
C ALA A 131 -12.19 -3.03 -12.76
N ASN A 132 -12.67 -2.88 -13.99
CA ASN A 132 -14.06 -2.55 -14.28
C ASN A 132 -14.60 -3.49 -15.37
N PHE A 133 -15.89 -3.79 -15.31
CA PHE A 133 -16.56 -4.62 -16.32
C PHE A 133 -17.09 -3.72 -17.43
N GLU A 134 -16.51 -3.83 -18.62
CA GLU A 134 -16.83 -3.00 -19.78
C GLU A 134 -16.93 -3.86 -21.03
N THR A 135 -17.90 -3.55 -21.89
CA THR A 135 -18.08 -4.22 -23.20
C THR A 135 -18.10 -5.75 -23.18
N GLY A 136 -18.52 -6.35 -22.04
CA GLY A 136 -18.64 -7.80 -21.89
C GLY A 136 -17.41 -8.50 -21.29
N ASP A 137 -16.38 -7.75 -20.86
CA ASP A 137 -15.17 -8.29 -20.27
C ASP A 137 -14.66 -7.45 -19.09
N TRP A 138 -13.74 -8.01 -18.29
CA TRP A 138 -13.04 -7.30 -17.22
C TRP A 138 -11.79 -6.61 -17.75
N ILE A 139 -11.74 -5.29 -17.60
CA ILE A 139 -10.61 -4.46 -18.01
C ILE A 139 -9.83 -4.04 -16.75
N CYS A 140 -8.52 -4.33 -16.72
CA CYS A 140 -7.63 -3.86 -15.66
C CYS A 140 -7.12 -2.45 -15.96
N TYR A 141 -6.98 -1.65 -14.90
CA TYR A 141 -6.58 -0.25 -15.01
C TYR A 141 -5.26 0.03 -14.31
N LEU A 142 -4.47 0.90 -14.92
CA LEU A 142 -3.24 1.46 -14.36
C LEU A 142 -3.50 2.76 -13.59
N ASN A 143 -2.55 3.14 -12.75
CA ASN A 143 -2.46 4.46 -12.11
C ASN A 143 -3.72 4.86 -11.33
N GLY A 144 -4.26 3.94 -10.52
CA GLY A 144 -5.45 4.19 -9.71
C GLY A 144 -6.71 4.33 -10.54
N GLY A 145 -6.89 3.46 -11.52
CA GLY A 145 -8.09 3.39 -12.36
C GLY A 145 -8.18 4.43 -13.47
N ARG A 146 -7.06 5.05 -13.86
CA ARG A 146 -7.06 6.16 -14.83
C ARG A 146 -6.74 5.75 -16.26
N ILE A 147 -6.05 4.64 -16.46
CA ILE A 147 -5.57 4.19 -17.78
C ILE A 147 -5.89 2.71 -17.91
N PRO A 148 -6.76 2.30 -18.88
CA PRO A 148 -7.05 0.90 -19.16
C PRO A 148 -5.86 0.17 -19.76
#